data_acf6fc2fdc215e6436f77c4c7fbe14c0
#
_entry.id   acf6fc2fdc215e6436f77c4c7fbe14c0
#
_cell.length_a   1.000
_cell.length_b   1.000
_cell.length_c   1.000
_cell.angle_alpha   90.00
_cell.angle_beta   90.00
_cell.angle_gamma   90.00
#
_symmetry.space_group_name_H-M   'P 1'
#
loop_
_entity.id
_entity.type
_entity.pdbx_description
1 polymer ?
#
loop_
_entity_poly.entity_id
_entity_poly.type
_entity_poly.pdbx_seq_one_letter_code
_entity_poly.pdbx_strand_id
1 'polypeptide(L)'
;SFLSRDAGLRGPEPKNNLAVGVKSVIGLDPKVIEERFQVKNGEGAAYAVVGDCTKGIGGGGFLYTNIDSVSAGVVLRLDDLERSGESSSQLHDHFLTHPVVSPLLAGGELLEYGCHLVAEGGASMQHDLVAPGLLIVGDAAGFTLNTGFTVRGMDLAAGSALAAAKSVDLALRNHDVG
;
A
#
# COMPACT_ATOMS: atom_id res chain seq x y z
N SER A 1 3.68 -6.28 12.63
CA SER A 1 5.16 -6.20 12.72
C SER A 1 5.72 -7.40 13.45
N PHE A 2 6.91 -7.86 13.08
CA PHE A 2 7.60 -8.94 13.81
C PHE A 2 7.89 -8.50 15.24
N LEU A 3 8.34 -7.26 15.44
CA LEU A 3 8.62 -6.72 16.78
C LEU A 3 7.38 -6.75 17.70
N SER A 4 6.19 -6.41 17.19
CA SER A 4 4.97 -6.49 18.01
C SER A 4 4.65 -7.91 18.46
N ARG A 5 4.95 -8.91 17.62
CA ARG A 5 4.77 -10.34 17.96
C ARG A 5 5.79 -10.81 18.97
N ASP A 6 7.05 -10.45 18.76
CA ASP A 6 8.15 -10.81 19.68
C ASP A 6 7.98 -10.17 21.06
N ALA A 7 7.41 -8.96 21.11
CA ALA A 7 7.02 -8.27 22.34
C ALA A 7 5.70 -8.80 22.96
N GLY A 8 5.05 -9.80 22.37
CA GLY A 8 3.80 -10.36 22.87
C GLY A 8 2.58 -9.45 22.74
N LEU A 9 2.68 -8.33 21.99
CA LEU A 9 1.61 -7.34 21.85
C LEU A 9 0.52 -7.80 20.88
N ARG A 10 0.80 -8.78 20.01
CA ARG A 10 -0.16 -9.34 19.07
C ARG A 10 0.16 -10.78 18.67
N GLY A 11 -0.87 -11.50 18.26
CA GLY A 11 -0.75 -12.81 17.62
C GLY A 11 -0.43 -12.73 16.12
N PRO A 12 -0.46 -13.88 15.41
CA PRO A 12 -0.40 -13.91 13.96
C PRO A 12 -1.56 -13.12 13.34
N GLU A 13 -1.27 -12.35 12.29
CA GLU A 13 -2.32 -11.60 11.58
C GLU A 13 -3.17 -12.53 10.71
N PRO A 14 -4.51 -12.46 10.79
CA PRO A 14 -5.39 -13.16 9.88
C PRO A 14 -5.16 -12.71 8.43
N LYS A 15 -5.22 -13.68 7.48
CA LYS A 15 -4.96 -13.39 6.06
C LYS A 15 -5.94 -12.41 5.44
N ASN A 16 -7.18 -12.37 5.91
CA ASN A 16 -8.21 -11.43 5.46
C ASN A 16 -7.97 -9.96 5.89
N ASN A 17 -6.98 -9.73 6.76
CA ASN A 17 -6.52 -8.39 7.14
C ASN A 17 -5.33 -7.91 6.28
N LEU A 18 -4.89 -8.74 5.35
CA LEU A 18 -3.71 -8.49 4.53
C LEU A 18 -4.06 -8.54 3.05
N ALA A 19 -3.34 -7.75 2.27
CA ALA A 19 -3.31 -7.81 0.81
C ALA A 19 -1.89 -8.01 0.30
N VAL A 20 -1.78 -8.46 -0.94
CA VAL A 20 -0.54 -8.47 -1.71
C VAL A 20 -0.57 -7.30 -2.67
N GLY A 21 0.35 -6.34 -2.51
CA GLY A 21 0.58 -5.29 -3.48
C GLY A 21 1.71 -5.67 -4.42
N VAL A 22 1.45 -5.64 -5.73
CA VAL A 22 2.47 -5.82 -6.78
C VAL A 22 2.53 -4.53 -7.58
N LYS A 23 3.74 -3.97 -7.72
CA LYS A 23 3.95 -2.67 -8.36
C LYS A 23 5.10 -2.73 -9.35
N SER A 24 4.93 -2.08 -10.50
CA SER A 24 5.99 -1.68 -11.42
C SER A 24 6.11 -0.15 -11.45
N VAL A 25 7.32 0.33 -11.63
CA VAL A 25 7.61 1.72 -12.00
C VAL A 25 8.10 1.72 -13.44
N ILE A 26 7.36 2.37 -14.31
CA ILE A 26 7.61 2.42 -15.75
C ILE A 26 8.10 3.82 -16.11
N GLY A 27 9.35 3.93 -16.56
CA GLY A 27 9.95 5.18 -17.03
C GLY A 27 9.33 5.62 -18.35
N LEU A 28 8.94 6.89 -18.43
CA LEU A 28 8.35 7.53 -19.62
C LEU A 28 8.79 8.98 -19.69
N ASP A 29 8.90 9.52 -20.91
CA ASP A 29 9.15 10.95 -21.10
C ASP A 29 8.04 11.80 -20.44
N PRO A 30 8.38 12.86 -19.69
CA PRO A 30 7.39 13.71 -19.01
C PRO A 30 6.27 14.24 -19.92
N LYS A 31 6.59 14.59 -21.18
CA LYS A 31 5.59 15.07 -22.13
C LYS A 31 4.61 13.96 -22.55
N VAL A 32 5.10 12.73 -22.64
CA VAL A 32 4.26 11.56 -22.91
C VAL A 32 3.30 11.29 -21.75
N ILE A 33 3.77 11.46 -20.52
CA ILE A 33 2.94 11.36 -19.31
C ILE A 33 1.87 12.45 -19.33
N GLU A 34 2.27 13.71 -19.55
CA GLU A 34 1.34 14.85 -19.61
C GLU A 34 0.24 14.64 -20.67
N GLU A 35 0.62 14.17 -21.88
CA GLU A 35 -0.31 13.91 -22.96
C GLU A 35 -1.28 12.76 -22.65
N ARG A 36 -0.75 11.61 -22.20
CA ARG A 36 -1.57 10.40 -21.97
C ARG A 36 -2.48 10.50 -20.78
N PHE A 37 -2.02 11.15 -19.71
CA PHE A 37 -2.79 11.33 -18.48
C PHE A 37 -3.55 12.66 -18.42
N GLN A 38 -3.42 13.51 -19.46
CA GLN A 38 -4.08 14.82 -19.58
C GLN A 38 -3.79 15.74 -18.40
N VAL A 39 -2.58 15.70 -17.90
CA VAL A 39 -2.06 16.57 -16.84
C VAL A 39 -1.10 17.61 -17.41
N LYS A 40 -0.84 18.71 -16.70
CA LYS A 40 0.00 19.81 -17.18
C LYS A 40 0.85 20.39 -16.06
N ASN A 41 2.02 20.90 -16.42
CA ASN A 41 2.84 21.74 -15.53
C ASN A 41 3.18 21.13 -14.18
N GLY A 42 3.49 19.84 -14.14
CA GLY A 42 3.82 19.14 -12.89
C GLY A 42 2.61 18.70 -12.06
N GLU A 43 1.41 18.80 -12.61
CA GLU A 43 0.25 18.13 -12.04
C GLU A 43 0.43 16.61 -12.14
N GLY A 44 -0.20 15.87 -11.21
CA GLY A 44 -0.21 14.41 -11.21
C GLY A 44 -1.61 13.84 -11.36
N ALA A 45 -1.69 12.61 -11.85
CA ALA A 45 -2.92 11.82 -11.89
C ALA A 45 -2.79 10.56 -11.04
N ALA A 46 -3.88 10.20 -10.36
CA ALA A 46 -4.01 8.96 -9.61
C ALA A 46 -5.31 8.27 -10.01
N TYR A 47 -5.19 7.08 -10.58
CA TYR A 47 -6.35 6.27 -10.97
C TYR A 47 -6.46 5.03 -10.10
N ALA A 48 -7.65 4.79 -9.56
CA ALA A 48 -8.05 3.50 -9.00
C ALA A 48 -8.87 2.74 -10.04
N VAL A 49 -8.52 1.49 -10.27
CA VAL A 49 -9.15 0.63 -11.28
C VAL A 49 -9.77 -0.55 -10.57
N VAL A 50 -11.05 -0.80 -10.82
CA VAL A 50 -11.80 -1.93 -10.28
C VAL A 50 -12.42 -2.76 -11.39
N GLY A 51 -12.61 -4.04 -11.16
CA GLY A 51 -13.24 -4.96 -12.11
C GLY A 51 -12.28 -6.05 -12.59
N ASP A 52 -12.18 -6.24 -13.92
CA ASP A 52 -11.43 -7.36 -14.51
C ASP A 52 -9.93 -7.40 -14.17
N CYS A 53 -9.35 -6.29 -13.75
CA CYS A 53 -7.93 -6.20 -13.39
C CYS A 53 -7.49 -7.20 -12.31
N THR A 54 -8.41 -7.70 -11.49
CA THR A 54 -8.14 -8.68 -10.45
C THR A 54 -8.81 -10.04 -10.69
N LYS A 55 -9.50 -10.22 -11.82
CA LYS A 55 -10.26 -11.45 -12.15
C LYS A 55 -11.19 -11.93 -11.04
N GLY A 56 -11.85 -10.99 -10.37
CA GLY A 56 -12.80 -11.27 -9.29
C GLY A 56 -12.19 -11.47 -7.91
N ILE A 57 -10.88 -11.39 -7.75
CA ILE A 57 -10.22 -11.34 -6.44
C ILE A 57 -10.48 -9.97 -5.82
N GLY A 58 -10.79 -9.91 -4.54
CA GLY A 58 -10.97 -8.65 -3.83
C GLY A 58 -9.73 -7.78 -3.92
N GLY A 59 -9.92 -6.51 -4.30
CA GLY A 59 -8.82 -5.58 -4.53
C GLY A 59 -9.04 -4.69 -5.75
N GLY A 60 -7.97 -4.22 -6.36
CA GLY A 60 -8.03 -3.35 -7.53
C GLY A 60 -6.67 -3.02 -8.10
N GLY A 61 -6.66 -2.33 -9.23
CA GLY A 61 -5.46 -1.77 -9.85
C GLY A 61 -5.27 -0.29 -9.52
N PHE A 62 -4.07 0.19 -9.69
CA PHE A 62 -3.75 1.60 -9.55
C PHE A 62 -2.73 2.05 -10.59
N LEU A 63 -2.83 3.34 -10.97
CA LEU A 63 -1.87 4.05 -11.80
C LEU A 63 -1.60 5.41 -11.15
N TYR A 64 -0.35 5.72 -10.86
CA TYR A 64 0.07 7.01 -10.32
C TYR A 64 1.17 7.59 -11.20
N THR A 65 0.96 8.81 -11.69
CA THR A 65 2.01 9.52 -12.43
C THR A 65 3.05 10.09 -11.47
N ASN A 66 4.30 9.98 -11.86
CA ASN A 66 5.45 10.74 -11.33
C ASN A 66 5.92 11.71 -12.42
N ILE A 67 6.99 12.44 -12.21
CA ILE A 67 7.50 13.42 -13.19
C ILE A 67 7.97 12.73 -14.47
N ASP A 68 8.68 11.61 -14.35
CA ASP A 68 9.35 10.87 -15.44
C ASP A 68 9.05 9.38 -15.44
N SER A 69 8.00 8.98 -14.73
CA SER A 69 7.59 7.57 -14.65
C SER A 69 6.13 7.43 -14.24
N VAL A 70 5.60 6.22 -14.37
CA VAL A 70 4.27 5.84 -13.89
C VAL A 70 4.41 4.63 -12.98
N SER A 71 3.88 4.74 -11.75
CA SER A 71 3.70 3.61 -10.86
C SER A 71 2.39 2.91 -11.20
N ALA A 72 2.47 1.66 -11.62
CA ALA A 72 1.31 0.84 -11.99
C ALA A 72 1.32 -0.46 -11.18
N GLY A 73 0.17 -0.87 -10.67
CA GLY A 73 0.13 -2.09 -9.89
C GLY A 73 -1.27 -2.58 -9.54
N VAL A 74 -1.29 -3.70 -8.83
CA VAL A 74 -2.51 -4.29 -8.27
C VAL A 74 -2.36 -4.54 -6.78
N VAL A 75 -3.45 -4.42 -6.05
CA VAL A 75 -3.56 -4.82 -4.64
C VAL A 75 -4.62 -5.90 -4.57
N LEU A 76 -4.28 -7.05 -4.00
CA LEU A 76 -5.07 -8.27 -4.02
C LEU A 76 -5.24 -8.79 -2.59
N ARG A 77 -6.46 -8.99 -2.13
CA ARG A 77 -6.72 -9.58 -0.82
C ARG A 77 -6.06 -10.96 -0.71
N LEU A 78 -5.29 -11.16 0.35
CA LEU A 78 -4.44 -12.34 0.49
C LEU A 78 -5.27 -13.63 0.62
N ASP A 79 -6.37 -13.60 1.36
CA ASP A 79 -7.25 -14.76 1.55
C ASP A 79 -8.01 -15.15 0.26
N ASP A 80 -8.42 -14.16 -0.54
CA ASP A 80 -9.04 -14.39 -1.86
C ASP A 80 -8.03 -14.93 -2.87
N LEU A 81 -6.84 -14.34 -2.90
CA LEU A 81 -5.75 -14.78 -3.77
C LEU A 81 -5.36 -16.24 -3.49
N GLU A 82 -5.25 -16.61 -2.22
CA GLU A 82 -4.94 -17.99 -1.84
C GLU A 82 -6.05 -18.97 -2.27
N ARG A 83 -7.32 -18.57 -2.10
CA ARG A 83 -8.46 -19.42 -2.53
C ARG A 83 -8.57 -19.58 -4.03
N SER A 84 -8.20 -18.54 -4.79
CA SER A 84 -8.27 -18.58 -6.25
C SER A 84 -7.20 -19.47 -6.88
N GLY A 85 -6.06 -19.64 -6.22
CA GLY A 85 -4.88 -20.31 -6.77
C GLY A 85 -4.17 -19.50 -7.87
N GLU A 86 -4.59 -18.25 -8.12
CA GLU A 86 -3.96 -17.35 -9.08
C GLU A 86 -2.61 -16.81 -8.57
N SER A 87 -1.73 -16.48 -9.50
CA SER A 87 -0.46 -15.82 -9.17
C SER A 87 -0.61 -14.30 -9.16
N SER A 88 -0.13 -13.64 -8.11
CA SER A 88 -0.16 -12.18 -8.02
C SER A 88 0.63 -11.50 -9.15
N SER A 89 1.74 -12.10 -9.59
CA SER A 89 2.51 -11.59 -10.74
C SER A 89 1.74 -11.75 -12.06
N GLN A 90 1.05 -12.86 -12.27
CA GLN A 90 0.22 -13.05 -13.47
C GLN A 90 -0.97 -12.07 -13.51
N LEU A 91 -1.59 -11.77 -12.36
CA LEU A 91 -2.63 -10.76 -12.27
C LEU A 91 -2.10 -9.35 -12.51
N HIS A 92 -0.89 -9.06 -12.06
CA HIS A 92 -0.20 -7.82 -12.37
C HIS A 92 0.08 -7.69 -13.88
N ASP A 93 0.60 -8.74 -14.52
CA ASP A 93 0.83 -8.76 -15.97
C ASP A 93 -0.49 -8.60 -16.75
N HIS A 94 -1.55 -9.28 -16.29
CA HIS A 94 -2.90 -9.10 -16.85
C HIS A 94 -3.37 -7.64 -16.79
N PHE A 95 -3.15 -6.98 -15.65
CA PHE A 95 -3.47 -5.56 -15.48
C PHE A 95 -2.65 -4.66 -16.43
N LEU A 96 -1.33 -4.84 -16.52
CA LEU A 96 -0.47 -4.02 -17.37
C LEU A 96 -0.79 -4.20 -18.87
N THR A 97 -1.21 -5.39 -19.28
CA THR A 97 -1.56 -5.71 -20.66
C THR A 97 -3.02 -5.40 -21.02
N HIS A 98 -3.83 -4.97 -20.05
CA HIS A 98 -5.23 -4.62 -20.28
C HIS A 98 -5.36 -3.52 -21.33
N PRO A 99 -6.32 -3.59 -22.28
CA PRO A 99 -6.45 -2.63 -23.41
C PRO A 99 -6.59 -1.16 -23.01
N VAL A 100 -7.08 -0.88 -21.80
CA VAL A 100 -7.19 0.49 -21.27
C VAL A 100 -5.88 0.95 -20.62
N VAL A 101 -5.09 0.04 -20.07
CA VAL A 101 -3.86 0.36 -19.31
C VAL A 101 -2.63 0.38 -20.21
N SER A 102 -2.50 -0.63 -21.08
CA SER A 102 -1.31 -0.81 -21.90
C SER A 102 -0.97 0.39 -22.79
N PRO A 103 -1.93 1.13 -23.40
CA PRO A 103 -1.61 2.33 -24.16
C PRO A 103 -1.01 3.47 -23.31
N LEU A 104 -1.38 3.56 -22.02
CA LEU A 104 -0.86 4.57 -21.11
C LEU A 104 0.62 4.32 -20.77
N LEU A 105 1.05 3.06 -20.84
CA LEU A 105 2.42 2.62 -20.47
C LEU A 105 3.30 2.30 -21.68
N ALA A 106 2.73 2.33 -22.91
CA ALA A 106 3.41 1.91 -24.13
C ALA A 106 4.73 2.67 -24.36
N GLY A 107 5.79 1.91 -24.73
CA GLY A 107 7.13 2.47 -24.97
C GLY A 107 7.90 2.85 -23.71
N GLY A 108 7.35 2.61 -22.53
CA GLY A 108 8.05 2.82 -21.27
C GLY A 108 9.06 1.71 -20.95
N GLU A 109 10.03 2.04 -20.13
CA GLU A 109 11.05 1.13 -19.61
C GLU A 109 10.71 0.71 -18.18
N LEU A 110 10.80 -0.59 -17.87
CA LEU A 110 10.65 -1.07 -16.50
C LEU A 110 11.86 -0.65 -15.65
N LEU A 111 11.65 0.27 -14.71
CA LEU A 111 12.68 0.77 -13.80
C LEU A 111 12.73 -0.04 -12.51
N GLU A 112 11.56 -0.36 -11.94
CA GLU A 112 11.45 -1.09 -10.67
C GLU A 112 10.26 -2.06 -10.72
N TYR A 113 10.41 -3.17 -10.01
CA TYR A 113 9.36 -4.14 -9.74
C TYR A 113 9.44 -4.59 -8.29
N GLY A 114 8.31 -4.67 -7.61
CA GLY A 114 8.26 -5.12 -6.23
C GLY A 114 6.92 -5.70 -5.84
N CYS A 115 6.96 -6.56 -4.81
CA CYS A 115 5.79 -7.18 -4.22
C CYS A 115 5.91 -7.13 -2.70
N HIS A 116 4.86 -6.65 -2.02
CA HIS A 116 4.81 -6.52 -0.57
C HIS A 116 3.45 -6.93 -0.02
N LEU A 117 3.46 -7.38 1.24
CA LEU A 117 2.24 -7.48 2.04
C LEU A 117 1.81 -6.09 2.49
N VAL A 118 0.53 -5.80 2.32
CA VAL A 118 -0.10 -4.54 2.71
C VAL A 118 -1.11 -4.82 3.80
N ALA A 119 -1.08 -4.02 4.87
CA ALA A 119 -2.09 -4.05 5.92
C ALA A 119 -3.38 -3.38 5.42
N GLU A 120 -4.53 -4.08 5.49
CA GLU A 120 -5.81 -3.52 5.05
C GLU A 120 -6.98 -3.75 6.02
N GLY A 121 -6.73 -4.47 7.12
CA GLY A 121 -7.77 -4.82 8.08
C GLY A 121 -8.27 -3.66 8.95
N GLY A 122 -7.57 -2.53 8.98
CA GLY A 122 -7.99 -1.36 9.74
C GLY A 122 -8.21 -1.67 11.23
N ALA A 123 -9.39 -1.35 11.73
CA ALA A 123 -9.73 -1.55 13.15
C ALA A 123 -9.59 -3.01 13.62
N SER A 124 -9.76 -4.00 12.73
CA SER A 124 -9.59 -5.40 13.10
C SER A 124 -8.12 -5.80 13.35
N MET A 125 -7.18 -4.95 12.96
CA MET A 125 -5.74 -5.12 13.20
C MET A 125 -5.25 -4.43 14.47
N GLN A 126 -6.12 -3.71 15.17
CA GLN A 126 -5.73 -3.00 16.40
C GLN A 126 -5.33 -4.01 17.49
N HIS A 127 -4.25 -3.70 18.17
CA HIS A 127 -3.66 -4.48 19.25
C HIS A 127 -2.97 -3.53 20.26
N ASP A 128 -2.38 -4.05 21.29
CA ASP A 128 -1.58 -3.24 22.19
C ASP A 128 -0.39 -2.61 21.46
N LEU A 129 -0.24 -1.30 21.65
CA LEU A 129 0.73 -0.49 20.90
C LEU A 129 1.98 -0.16 21.70
N VAL A 130 1.95 -0.46 23.00
CA VAL A 130 2.97 -0.03 23.97
C VAL A 130 3.48 -1.21 24.77
N ALA A 131 4.79 -1.29 24.90
CA ALA A 131 5.49 -2.13 25.87
C ALA A 131 6.68 -1.35 26.43
N PRO A 132 7.31 -1.79 27.53
CA PRO A 132 8.49 -1.13 28.06
C PRO A 132 9.55 -0.89 26.97
N GLY A 133 9.89 0.39 26.74
CA GLY A 133 10.84 0.81 25.73
C GLY A 133 10.39 0.66 24.27
N LEU A 134 9.11 0.35 23.99
CA LEU A 134 8.60 0.10 22.65
C LEU A 134 7.26 0.80 22.40
N LEU A 135 7.18 1.52 21.28
CA LEU A 135 5.93 2.05 20.71
C LEU A 135 5.77 1.57 19.27
N ILE A 136 4.57 1.10 18.92
CA ILE A 136 4.21 0.67 17.57
C ILE A 136 3.32 1.75 16.92
N VAL A 137 3.65 2.15 15.69
CA VAL A 137 2.96 3.23 14.95
C VAL A 137 2.69 2.83 13.50
N GLY A 138 1.87 3.60 12.80
CA GLY A 138 1.59 3.45 11.38
C GLY A 138 0.97 2.10 11.02
N ASP A 139 1.32 1.57 9.86
CA ASP A 139 0.82 0.29 9.34
C ASP A 139 1.14 -0.89 10.28
N ALA A 140 2.28 -0.83 10.96
CA ALA A 140 2.66 -1.83 11.95
C ALA A 140 1.69 -1.90 13.13
N ALA A 141 1.03 -0.79 13.44
CA ALA A 141 -0.01 -0.67 14.46
C ALA A 141 -1.43 -0.95 13.92
N GLY A 142 -1.57 -1.24 12.62
CA GLY A 142 -2.85 -1.42 11.98
C GLY A 142 -3.58 -0.10 11.68
N PHE A 143 -2.88 1.02 11.67
CA PHE A 143 -3.47 2.33 11.35
C PHE A 143 -3.66 2.49 9.83
N THR A 144 -4.52 1.67 9.28
CA THR A 144 -4.97 1.72 7.89
C THR A 144 -6.49 1.81 7.83
N LEU A 145 -7.00 2.46 6.81
CA LEU A 145 -8.43 2.56 6.53
C LEU A 145 -8.68 2.07 5.11
N ASN A 146 -9.37 0.94 4.98
CA ASN A 146 -9.85 0.44 3.71
C ASN A 146 -11.27 0.97 3.47
N THR A 147 -11.46 1.78 2.43
CA THR A 147 -12.76 2.36 2.07
C THR A 147 -13.49 1.54 1.00
N GLY A 148 -12.93 0.41 0.56
CA GLY A 148 -13.40 -0.39 -0.57
C GLY A 148 -12.89 0.10 -1.93
N PHE A 149 -12.47 1.35 -2.07
CA PHE A 149 -11.88 1.91 -3.29
C PHE A 149 -10.40 2.25 -3.14
N THR A 150 -9.96 2.52 -1.93
CA THR A 150 -8.58 2.86 -1.63
C THR A 150 -8.23 2.43 -0.22
N VAL A 151 -6.97 2.08 -0.02
CA VAL A 151 -6.38 1.89 1.31
C VAL A 151 -5.64 3.17 1.66
N ARG A 152 -6.05 3.79 2.77
CA ARG A 152 -5.51 5.04 3.29
C ARG A 152 -4.73 4.74 4.57
N GLY A 153 -3.49 5.20 4.67
CA GLY A 153 -2.63 4.94 5.82
C GLY A 153 -1.62 6.05 6.12
N MET A 154 -1.19 6.82 5.11
CA MET A 154 -0.10 7.80 5.27
C MET A 154 -0.40 8.88 6.32
N ASP A 155 -1.59 9.44 6.34
CA ASP A 155 -2.01 10.44 7.31
C ASP A 155 -2.20 9.84 8.71
N LEU A 156 -2.70 8.61 8.81
CA LEU A 156 -2.80 7.88 10.06
C LEU A 156 -1.42 7.52 10.60
N ALA A 157 -0.48 7.13 9.72
CA ALA A 157 0.91 6.89 10.09
C ALA A 157 1.58 8.16 10.62
N ALA A 158 1.43 9.29 9.94
CA ALA A 158 1.96 10.59 10.38
C ALA A 158 1.33 11.03 11.71
N GLY A 159 0.02 10.90 11.86
CA GLY A 159 -0.69 11.23 13.10
C GLY A 159 -0.23 10.37 14.29
N SER A 160 -0.09 9.07 14.09
CA SER A 160 0.38 8.15 15.13
C SER A 160 1.84 8.40 15.51
N ALA A 161 2.70 8.69 14.54
CA ALA A 161 4.10 9.04 14.80
C ALA A 161 4.21 10.34 15.61
N LEU A 162 3.40 11.35 15.32
CA LEU A 162 3.36 12.60 16.10
C LEU A 162 2.87 12.36 17.54
N ALA A 163 1.86 11.51 17.74
CA ALA A 163 1.38 11.14 19.06
C ALA A 163 2.46 10.40 19.85
N ALA A 164 3.12 9.40 19.23
CA ALA A 164 4.21 8.65 19.81
C ALA A 164 5.39 9.55 20.22
N ALA A 165 5.80 10.49 19.34
CA ALA A 165 6.88 11.42 19.65
C ALA A 165 6.57 12.30 20.87
N LYS A 166 5.33 12.78 21.01
CA LYS A 166 4.89 13.53 22.20
C LYS A 166 4.91 12.68 23.46
N SER A 167 4.48 11.42 23.37
CA SER A 167 4.48 10.50 24.51
C SER A 167 5.92 10.19 24.97
N VAL A 168 6.83 9.96 24.02
CA VAL A 168 8.24 9.73 24.33
C VAL A 168 8.89 10.95 24.97
N ASP A 169 8.66 12.17 24.45
CA ASP A 169 9.17 13.41 25.03
C ASP A 169 8.69 13.58 26.48
N LEU A 170 7.40 13.31 26.73
CA LEU A 170 6.84 13.39 28.08
C LEU A 170 7.44 12.34 29.04
N ALA A 171 7.58 11.10 28.58
CA ALA A 171 8.17 10.02 29.38
C ALA A 171 9.62 10.32 29.73
N LEU A 172 10.42 10.80 28.78
CA LEU A 172 11.81 11.18 29.01
C LEU A 172 11.94 12.34 30.04
N ARG A 173 11.07 13.35 29.93
CA ARG A 173 11.04 14.48 30.89
C ARG A 173 10.68 14.03 32.31
N ASN A 174 9.82 13.04 32.42
CA ASN A 174 9.37 12.50 33.70
C ASN A 174 10.26 11.35 34.25
N HIS A 175 11.32 10.99 33.53
CA HIS A 175 12.16 9.81 33.81
C HIS A 175 11.37 8.51 33.89
N ASP A 176 10.24 8.42 33.13
CA ASP A 176 9.37 7.25 33.05
C ASP A 176 9.55 6.62 31.66
N VAL A 177 10.50 5.72 31.57
CA VAL A 177 10.85 5.06 30.29
C VAL A 177 10.42 3.59 30.21
N GLY A 178 9.54 3.15 31.10
CA GLY A 178 8.93 1.81 31.13
C GLY A 178 9.45 0.92 32.24
#